data_d89d233dd03291bc4710d7e1addde9a0
#
_entry.id   d89d233dd03291bc4710d7e1addde9a0
#
_cell.length_a   1.000
_cell.length_b   1.000
_cell.length_c   1.000
_cell.angle_alpha   90.00
_cell.angle_beta   90.00
_cell.angle_gamma   90.00
#
_symmetry.space_group_name_H-M   'P 1'
#
loop_
_entity.id
_entity.type
_entity.pdbx_description
1 polymer ?
#
loop_
_entity_poly.entity_id
_entity_poly.type
_entity_poly.pdbx_seq_one_letter_code
_entity_poly.pdbx_strand_id
1 'polypeptide(L)'
;ERAFRIFADMTLEMDTGANHIKGTLFKTSLEKSLFSSPFACIKSLDERLRKLVKKYGENGFPDIAKLKELRDALQHIDADSFSRYKKLLQLLQSPEYAWHGDSDDRIVIFTERIETMRFIAAQLRKDLHLSDGAVREMYGGLSDEEQQRIVDEFGRMESPIRVLVASDVASEGINLHYLSHRLIHFDIPWSLMVFQQRNGRIDRYGQTKKPDIRYLMIESKNDRIKGDVRIMEILVTKEEQAYKNIGDPALLMGKFNIEEEEQITAAAIERGLSPDDF
;
A
#
# COMPACT_ATOMS: atom_id res chain seq x y z
N GLU A 1 13.32 -2.54 11.63
CA GLU A 1 13.50 -3.85 12.28
C GLU A 1 12.98 -3.88 13.72
N ARG A 2 13.27 -2.85 14.58
CA ARG A 2 12.77 -2.81 15.96
C ARG A 2 11.24 -2.91 16.02
N ALA A 3 10.53 -2.10 15.21
CA ALA A 3 9.06 -2.12 15.16
C ALA A 3 8.51 -3.48 14.71
N PHE A 4 9.12 -4.13 13.71
CA PHE A 4 8.73 -5.48 13.27
C PHE A 4 8.90 -6.51 14.37
N ARG A 5 9.98 -6.44 15.16
CA ARG A 5 10.20 -7.34 16.31
C ARG A 5 9.13 -7.15 17.37
N ILE A 6 8.86 -5.89 17.77
CA ILE A 6 7.81 -5.57 18.74
C ILE A 6 6.46 -6.11 18.26
N PHE A 7 6.12 -5.87 16.98
CA PHE A 7 4.87 -6.37 16.39
C PHE A 7 4.78 -7.90 16.40
N ALA A 8 5.87 -8.60 16.02
CA ALA A 8 5.93 -10.07 16.01
C ALA A 8 5.78 -10.69 17.41
N ASP A 9 6.35 -10.01 18.44
CA ASP A 9 6.26 -10.47 19.85
C ASP A 9 4.94 -10.07 20.50
N MET A 10 4.17 -9.17 19.90
CA MET A 10 2.96 -8.62 20.49
C MET A 10 1.80 -9.62 20.41
N THR A 11 1.34 -10.05 21.61
CA THR A 11 0.09 -10.79 21.78
C THR A 11 -0.94 -9.86 22.38
N LEU A 12 -2.06 -9.66 21.71
CA LEU A 12 -3.15 -8.81 22.18
C LEU A 12 -4.17 -9.66 22.96
N GLU A 13 -4.61 -9.19 24.13
CA GLU A 13 -5.61 -9.90 24.94
C GLU A 13 -6.98 -10.01 24.26
N MET A 14 -7.25 -9.13 23.31
CA MET A 14 -8.42 -9.20 22.45
C MET A 14 -8.47 -10.46 21.59
N ASP A 15 -7.34 -11.16 21.44
CA ASP A 15 -7.23 -12.43 20.71
C ASP A 15 -7.73 -13.62 21.54
N THR A 16 -8.09 -13.41 22.81
CA THR A 16 -8.57 -14.47 23.71
C THR A 16 -10.07 -14.37 23.98
N GLY A 17 -10.82 -15.44 23.77
CA GLY A 17 -12.25 -15.58 24.09
C GLY A 17 -13.21 -15.13 22.98
N ALA A 18 -14.44 -14.71 23.35
CA ALA A 18 -15.54 -14.36 22.43
C ALA A 18 -15.22 -13.19 21.45
N ASN A 19 -14.12 -12.47 21.66
CA ASN A 19 -13.65 -11.36 20.82
C ASN A 19 -12.48 -11.74 19.91
N HIS A 20 -12.14 -13.01 19.80
CA HIS A 20 -11.01 -13.51 18.99
C HIS A 20 -11.02 -12.94 17.56
N ILE A 21 -12.15 -13.01 16.87
CA ILE A 21 -12.30 -12.52 15.48
C ILE A 21 -11.96 -11.03 15.37
N LYS A 22 -12.41 -10.20 16.32
CA LYS A 22 -12.13 -8.75 16.30
C LYS A 22 -10.67 -8.42 16.58
N GLY A 23 -10.01 -9.21 17.41
CA GLY A 23 -8.59 -9.09 17.71
C GLY A 23 -7.73 -9.42 16.49
N THR A 24 -8.01 -10.51 15.83
CA THR A 24 -7.32 -10.93 14.59
C THR A 24 -7.47 -9.90 13.47
N LEU A 25 -8.69 -9.43 13.22
CA LEU A 25 -8.94 -8.38 12.21
C LEU A 25 -8.15 -7.09 12.50
N PHE A 26 -8.09 -6.67 13.78
CA PHE A 26 -7.30 -5.50 14.14
C PHE A 26 -5.80 -5.74 13.94
N LYS A 27 -5.27 -6.89 14.32
CA LYS A 27 -3.86 -7.24 14.15
C LYS A 27 -3.49 -7.26 12.66
N THR A 28 -4.31 -7.88 11.82
CA THR A 28 -4.16 -7.88 10.36
C THR A 28 -4.17 -6.46 9.78
N SER A 29 -5.13 -5.62 10.17
CA SER A 29 -5.19 -4.22 9.71
C SER A 29 -3.97 -3.41 10.19
N LEU A 30 -3.47 -3.69 11.38
CA LEU A 30 -2.27 -3.06 11.92
C LEU A 30 -1.02 -3.52 11.16
N GLU A 31 -0.93 -4.81 10.81
CA GLU A 31 0.14 -5.37 9.99
C GLU A 31 0.19 -4.72 8.60
N LYS A 32 -0.94 -4.65 7.90
CA LYS A 32 -1.05 -3.93 6.62
C LYS A 32 -0.59 -2.48 6.73
N SER A 33 -0.99 -1.79 7.80
CA SER A 33 -0.56 -0.41 8.05
C SER A 33 0.94 -0.32 8.30
N LEU A 34 1.52 -1.27 9.05
CA LEU A 34 2.96 -1.36 9.33
C LEU A 34 3.77 -1.60 8.05
N PHE A 35 3.27 -2.45 7.16
CA PHE A 35 3.88 -2.69 5.85
C PHE A 35 3.69 -1.53 4.87
N SER A 36 2.67 -0.70 5.02
CA SER A 36 2.53 0.49 4.19
C SER A 36 3.53 1.58 4.61
N SER A 37 3.44 2.08 5.84
CA SER A 37 4.41 3.05 6.37
C SER A 37 4.35 3.18 7.89
N PRO A 38 5.43 3.73 8.53
CA PRO A 38 5.40 4.11 9.93
C PRO A 38 4.24 5.05 10.27
N PHE A 39 3.96 6.01 9.38
CA PHE A 39 2.92 7.03 9.56
C PHE A 39 1.51 6.45 9.56
N ALA A 40 1.24 5.53 8.65
CA ALA A 40 -0.03 4.81 8.59
C ALA A 40 -0.23 3.92 9.83
N CYS A 41 0.83 3.24 10.29
CA CYS A 41 0.77 2.41 11.48
C CYS A 41 0.54 3.25 12.75
N ILE A 42 1.25 4.36 12.92
CA ILE A 42 1.06 5.30 14.03
C ILE A 42 -0.39 5.79 14.08
N LYS A 43 -0.97 6.16 12.93
CA LYS A 43 -2.38 6.60 12.86
C LYS A 43 -3.34 5.52 13.35
N SER A 44 -3.15 4.27 12.91
CA SER A 44 -3.95 3.13 13.33
C SER A 44 -3.81 2.86 14.84
N LEU A 45 -2.59 2.97 15.37
CA LEU A 45 -2.30 2.83 16.80
C LEU A 45 -2.95 3.94 17.63
N ASP A 46 -2.84 5.20 17.21
CA ASP A 46 -3.42 6.34 17.93
C ASP A 46 -4.94 6.25 17.98
N GLU A 47 -5.58 5.84 16.90
CA GLU A 47 -7.04 5.62 16.90
C GLU A 47 -7.46 4.51 17.84
N ARG A 48 -6.70 3.42 17.90
CA ARG A 48 -6.97 2.31 18.79
C ARG A 48 -6.72 2.67 20.24
N LEU A 49 -5.58 3.29 20.54
CA LEU A 49 -5.23 3.75 21.88
C LEU A 49 -6.27 4.72 22.42
N ARG A 50 -6.73 5.68 21.62
CA ARG A 50 -7.79 6.63 22.02
C ARG A 50 -9.07 5.91 22.46
N LYS A 51 -9.49 4.87 21.70
CA LYS A 51 -10.67 4.06 22.04
C LYS A 51 -10.47 3.26 23.32
N LEU A 52 -9.30 2.64 23.50
CA LEU A 52 -9.00 1.83 24.70
C LEU A 52 -8.88 2.70 25.96
N VAL A 53 -8.12 3.81 25.87
CA VAL A 53 -7.95 4.75 26.99
C VAL A 53 -9.30 5.36 27.42
N LYS A 54 -10.14 5.73 26.45
CA LYS A 54 -11.49 6.24 26.75
C LYS A 54 -12.35 5.21 27.50
N LYS A 55 -12.18 3.93 27.18
CA LYS A 55 -13.01 2.85 27.75
C LYS A 55 -12.49 2.33 29.09
N TYR A 56 -11.17 2.22 29.24
CA TYR A 56 -10.52 1.50 30.33
C TYR A 56 -9.59 2.39 31.20
N GLY A 57 -9.35 3.65 30.81
CA GLY A 57 -8.32 4.49 31.42
C GLY A 57 -6.92 4.18 30.90
N GLU A 58 -5.96 5.02 31.27
CA GLU A 58 -4.56 4.97 30.77
C GLU A 58 -3.85 3.63 30.99
N ASN A 59 -4.12 2.96 32.11
CA ASN A 59 -3.47 1.70 32.50
C ASN A 59 -4.48 0.56 32.70
N GLY A 60 -5.74 0.76 32.31
CA GLY A 60 -6.81 -0.17 32.61
C GLY A 60 -6.91 -1.38 31.67
N PHE A 61 -6.01 -1.49 30.67
CA PHE A 61 -6.01 -2.60 29.72
C PHE A 61 -4.59 -2.94 29.27
N PRO A 62 -4.14 -4.21 29.34
CA PRO A 62 -2.75 -4.60 29.07
C PRO A 62 -2.24 -4.25 27.68
N ASP A 63 -3.12 -4.26 26.68
CA ASP A 63 -2.74 -3.94 25.30
C ASP A 63 -2.28 -2.50 25.10
N ILE A 64 -2.72 -1.57 25.98
CA ILE A 64 -2.35 -0.15 25.89
C ILE A 64 -0.84 0.02 25.97
N ALA A 65 -0.17 -0.66 26.88
CA ALA A 65 1.28 -0.59 27.03
C ALA A 65 2.01 -1.11 25.78
N LYS A 66 1.56 -2.25 25.23
CA LYS A 66 2.13 -2.88 24.04
C LYS A 66 1.96 -2.02 22.79
N LEU A 67 0.78 -1.43 22.60
CA LEU A 67 0.48 -0.53 21.49
C LEU A 67 1.29 0.77 21.58
N LYS A 68 1.46 1.33 22.79
CA LYS A 68 2.33 2.48 23.04
C LYS A 68 3.79 2.18 22.70
N GLU A 69 4.31 1.01 23.10
CA GLU A 69 5.67 0.58 22.79
C GLU A 69 5.93 0.52 21.27
N LEU A 70 4.99 -0.09 20.51
CA LEU A 70 5.08 -0.13 19.06
C LEU A 70 5.04 1.28 18.44
N ARG A 71 4.11 2.13 18.88
CA ARG A 71 4.01 3.51 18.43
C ARG A 71 5.29 4.29 18.68
N ASP A 72 5.86 4.20 19.86
CA ASP A 72 7.08 4.89 20.24
C ASP A 72 8.29 4.43 19.40
N ALA A 73 8.36 3.13 19.06
CA ALA A 73 9.37 2.62 18.14
C ALA A 73 9.25 3.19 16.71
N LEU A 74 8.03 3.47 16.26
CA LEU A 74 7.74 4.00 14.93
C LEU A 74 7.95 5.52 14.84
N GLN A 75 7.70 6.28 15.91
CA GLN A 75 7.85 7.74 15.95
C GLN A 75 9.27 8.23 15.67
N HIS A 76 10.27 7.37 15.82
CA HIS A 76 11.67 7.69 15.53
C HIS A 76 12.04 7.47 14.05
N ILE A 77 11.07 7.05 13.22
CA ILE A 77 11.31 6.81 11.79
C ILE A 77 10.86 8.05 11.01
N ASP A 78 11.83 8.71 10.41
CA ASP A 78 11.66 9.85 9.51
C ASP A 78 11.92 9.46 8.04
N ALA A 79 11.96 10.43 7.13
CA ALA A 79 12.22 10.19 5.71
C ALA A 79 13.60 9.57 5.46
N ASP A 80 14.62 9.99 6.23
CA ASP A 80 15.99 9.53 6.08
C ASP A 80 16.21 8.10 6.58
N SER A 81 15.38 7.65 7.51
CA SER A 81 15.42 6.30 8.09
C SER A 81 14.38 5.35 7.50
N PHE A 82 13.38 5.85 6.74
CA PHE A 82 12.35 5.03 6.10
C PHE A 82 12.89 4.37 4.82
N SER A 83 13.35 3.14 4.93
CA SER A 83 14.05 2.40 3.87
C SER A 83 13.27 2.29 2.56
N ARG A 84 11.94 2.06 2.61
CA ARG A 84 11.10 1.97 1.40
C ARG A 84 11.04 3.30 0.66
N TYR A 85 10.89 4.42 1.37
CA TYR A 85 10.93 5.74 0.76
C TYR A 85 12.30 6.06 0.15
N LYS A 86 13.38 5.73 0.86
CA LYS A 86 14.74 5.88 0.31
C LYS A 86 14.92 5.06 -0.97
N LYS A 87 14.36 3.85 -1.02
CA LYS A 87 14.41 3.02 -2.22
C LYS A 87 13.61 3.62 -3.37
N LEU A 88 12.44 4.21 -3.08
CA LEU A 88 11.67 4.99 -4.06
C LEU A 88 12.51 6.12 -4.62
N LEU A 89 13.09 6.95 -3.77
CA LEU A 89 13.90 8.09 -4.18
C LEU A 89 15.12 7.65 -5.01
N GLN A 90 15.83 6.61 -4.58
CA GLN A 90 16.93 6.01 -5.32
C GLN A 90 16.50 5.51 -6.70
N LEU A 91 15.35 4.86 -6.80
CA LEU A 91 14.79 4.40 -8.08
C LEU A 91 14.54 5.59 -9.01
N LEU A 92 13.83 6.62 -8.54
CA LEU A 92 13.47 7.78 -9.35
C LEU A 92 14.70 8.58 -9.84
N GLN A 93 15.78 8.56 -9.06
CA GLN A 93 17.05 9.25 -9.39
C GLN A 93 18.04 8.35 -10.14
N SER A 94 17.72 7.06 -10.34
CA SER A 94 18.67 6.14 -10.95
C SER A 94 18.78 6.35 -12.46
N PRO A 95 19.99 6.29 -13.03
CA PRO A 95 20.19 6.36 -14.49
C PRO A 95 19.48 5.22 -15.24
N GLU A 96 19.33 4.06 -14.61
CA GLU A 96 18.68 2.90 -15.21
C GLU A 96 17.18 3.10 -15.38
N TYR A 97 16.53 3.77 -14.41
CA TYR A 97 15.12 4.11 -14.51
C TYR A 97 14.87 5.27 -15.47
N ALA A 98 15.89 6.13 -15.65
CA ALA A 98 15.93 7.21 -16.64
C ALA A 98 14.66 8.09 -16.66
N TRP A 99 14.11 8.39 -15.48
CA TRP A 99 12.98 9.31 -15.36
C TRP A 99 13.49 10.75 -15.16
N HIS A 100 13.07 11.66 -16.02
CA HIS A 100 13.54 13.06 -16.01
C HIS A 100 12.42 14.06 -15.69
N GLY A 101 11.19 13.58 -15.43
CA GLY A 101 10.04 14.44 -15.14
C GLY A 101 9.49 15.14 -16.38
N ASP A 102 9.66 14.55 -17.57
CA ASP A 102 9.11 15.07 -18.82
C ASP A 102 7.59 15.01 -18.84
N SER A 103 6.96 15.87 -19.65
CA SER A 103 5.49 15.99 -19.70
C SER A 103 4.80 14.74 -20.24
N ASP A 104 5.50 13.94 -21.05
CA ASP A 104 5.02 12.70 -21.67
C ASP A 104 5.58 11.43 -21.00
N ASP A 105 6.28 11.57 -19.87
CA ASP A 105 6.82 10.47 -19.06
C ASP A 105 6.49 10.66 -17.59
N ARG A 106 5.21 10.52 -17.28
CA ARG A 106 4.66 10.70 -15.92
C ARG A 106 4.70 9.40 -15.14
N ILE A 107 4.68 9.52 -13.81
CA ILE A 107 4.68 8.38 -12.89
C ILE A 107 3.38 8.31 -12.12
N VAL A 108 2.85 7.10 -11.98
CA VAL A 108 1.78 6.77 -11.04
C VAL A 108 2.36 5.96 -9.88
N ILE A 109 2.11 6.39 -8.66
CA ILE A 109 2.51 5.68 -7.43
C ILE A 109 1.26 5.28 -6.68
N PHE A 110 1.03 3.99 -6.50
CA PHE A 110 -0.07 3.48 -5.70
C PHE A 110 0.37 3.12 -4.29
N THR A 111 -0.49 3.47 -3.33
CA THR A 111 -0.38 3.05 -1.92
C THR A 111 -1.77 2.88 -1.33
N GLU A 112 -1.96 1.92 -0.43
CA GLU A 112 -3.25 1.66 0.20
C GLU A 112 -3.65 2.75 1.21
N ARG A 113 -2.68 3.34 1.92
CA ARG A 113 -2.94 4.23 3.06
C ARG A 113 -2.79 5.71 2.72
N ILE A 114 -3.79 6.50 3.09
CA ILE A 114 -3.80 7.95 2.85
C ILE A 114 -2.62 8.65 3.54
N GLU A 115 -2.24 8.23 4.75
CA GLU A 115 -1.10 8.77 5.47
C GLU A 115 0.21 8.53 4.72
N THR A 116 0.37 7.34 4.15
CA THR A 116 1.53 7.00 3.29
C THR A 116 1.53 7.85 2.02
N MET A 117 0.39 7.98 1.36
CA MET A 117 0.22 8.81 0.15
C MET A 117 0.64 10.26 0.42
N ARG A 118 0.11 10.88 1.48
CA ARG A 118 0.45 12.26 1.86
C ARG A 118 1.93 12.43 2.17
N PHE A 119 2.52 11.47 2.90
CA PHE A 119 3.95 11.48 3.18
C PHE A 119 4.77 11.43 1.89
N ILE A 120 4.49 10.47 0.99
CA ILE A 120 5.19 10.33 -0.30
C ILE A 120 5.09 11.63 -1.10
N ALA A 121 3.88 12.17 -1.25
CA ALA A 121 3.66 13.38 -2.04
C ALA A 121 4.43 14.58 -1.48
N ALA A 122 4.41 14.78 -0.17
CA ALA A 122 5.12 15.87 0.49
C ALA A 122 6.64 15.74 0.36
N GLN A 123 7.18 14.53 0.57
CA GLN A 123 8.62 14.31 0.50
C GLN A 123 9.15 14.36 -0.94
N LEU A 124 8.44 13.81 -1.93
CA LEU A 124 8.86 13.88 -3.32
C LEU A 124 8.93 15.32 -3.84
N ARG A 125 7.98 16.20 -3.45
CA ARG A 125 8.07 17.64 -3.80
C ARG A 125 9.37 18.24 -3.31
N LYS A 126 9.75 17.92 -2.06
CA LYS A 126 10.96 18.44 -1.42
C LYS A 126 12.24 17.84 -2.02
N ASP A 127 12.34 16.51 -2.07
CA ASP A 127 13.59 15.81 -2.33
C ASP A 127 13.94 15.77 -3.83
N LEU A 128 12.95 15.91 -4.72
CA LEU A 128 13.14 16.02 -6.17
C LEU A 128 13.06 17.47 -6.66
N HIS A 129 12.93 18.46 -5.75
CA HIS A 129 12.82 19.89 -6.09
C HIS A 129 11.76 20.17 -7.16
N LEU A 130 10.64 19.45 -7.10
CA LEU A 130 9.56 19.59 -8.07
C LEU A 130 8.76 20.88 -7.81
N SER A 131 8.30 21.49 -8.91
CA SER A 131 7.47 22.69 -8.84
C SER A 131 6.11 22.43 -8.15
N ASP A 132 5.49 23.50 -7.67
CA ASP A 132 4.13 23.44 -7.14
C ASP A 132 3.16 22.87 -8.20
N GLY A 133 2.37 21.89 -7.81
CA GLY A 133 1.46 21.20 -8.70
C GLY A 133 2.04 20.02 -9.47
N ALA A 134 3.38 19.79 -9.44
CA ALA A 134 3.99 18.64 -10.13
C ALA A 134 3.67 17.29 -9.48
N VAL A 135 3.34 17.28 -8.19
CA VAL A 135 2.88 16.06 -7.47
C VAL A 135 1.44 16.26 -7.05
N ARG A 136 0.55 15.39 -7.52
CA ARG A 136 -0.86 15.37 -7.13
C ARG A 136 -1.19 14.14 -6.30
N GLU A 137 -2.13 14.32 -5.40
CA GLU A 137 -2.68 13.28 -4.54
C GLU A 137 -4.09 12.94 -5.01
N MET A 138 -4.43 11.66 -5.07
CA MET A 138 -5.76 11.19 -5.43
C MET A 138 -6.23 10.09 -4.49
N TYR A 139 -7.34 10.31 -3.79
CA TYR A 139 -7.87 9.39 -2.79
C TYR A 139 -9.40 9.44 -2.73
N GLY A 140 -10.04 8.41 -2.18
CA GLY A 140 -11.50 8.27 -2.15
C GLY A 140 -12.27 9.31 -1.33
N GLY A 141 -11.58 10.20 -0.60
CA GLY A 141 -12.23 11.33 0.10
C GLY A 141 -12.41 12.57 -0.76
N LEU A 142 -11.88 12.59 -1.99
CA LEU A 142 -12.15 13.63 -2.97
C LEU A 142 -13.52 13.39 -3.64
N SER A 143 -14.19 14.46 -4.06
CA SER A 143 -15.40 14.31 -4.88
C SER A 143 -15.08 13.70 -6.25
N ASP A 144 -16.06 13.06 -6.88
CA ASP A 144 -15.91 12.47 -8.21
C ASP A 144 -15.46 13.53 -9.26
N GLU A 145 -15.94 14.76 -9.12
CA GLU A 145 -15.54 15.87 -9.98
C GLU A 145 -14.06 16.25 -9.80
N GLU A 146 -13.57 16.25 -8.56
CA GLU A 146 -12.16 16.53 -8.29
C GLU A 146 -11.26 15.41 -8.79
N GLN A 147 -11.68 14.16 -8.61
CA GLN A 147 -10.95 13.00 -9.12
C GLN A 147 -10.89 13.05 -10.66
N GLN A 148 -12.01 13.30 -11.33
CA GLN A 148 -12.05 13.41 -12.78
C GLN A 148 -11.18 14.57 -13.29
N ARG A 149 -11.20 15.72 -12.62
CA ARG A 149 -10.34 16.86 -12.97
C ARG A 149 -8.86 16.50 -12.86
N ILE A 150 -8.45 15.78 -11.82
CA ILE A 150 -7.04 15.33 -11.65
C ILE A 150 -6.66 14.39 -12.80
N VAL A 151 -7.52 13.46 -13.18
CA VAL A 151 -7.28 12.52 -14.29
C VAL A 151 -7.16 13.26 -15.61
N ASP A 152 -8.05 14.21 -15.88
CA ASP A 152 -8.01 15.04 -17.09
C ASP A 152 -6.74 15.89 -17.16
N GLU A 153 -6.35 16.52 -16.04
CA GLU A 153 -5.09 17.26 -15.94
C GLU A 153 -3.87 16.33 -16.11
N PHE A 154 -3.92 15.13 -15.53
CA PHE A 154 -2.84 14.14 -15.69
C PHE A 154 -2.70 13.66 -17.13
N GLY A 155 -3.74 13.72 -17.94
CA GLY A 155 -3.73 13.35 -19.36
C GLY A 155 -3.33 14.50 -20.33
N ARG A 156 -3.08 15.74 -19.85
CA ARG A 156 -2.75 16.90 -20.69
C ARG A 156 -1.28 17.24 -20.65
N MET A 157 -0.65 17.42 -21.82
CA MET A 157 0.79 17.74 -21.94
C MET A 157 1.18 19.05 -21.21
N GLU A 158 0.31 20.04 -21.23
CA GLU A 158 0.53 21.37 -20.66
C GLU A 158 0.43 21.41 -19.13
N SER A 159 -0.15 20.35 -18.55
CA SER A 159 -0.30 20.26 -17.10
C SER A 159 1.07 20.14 -16.41
N PRO A 160 1.25 20.79 -15.24
CA PRO A 160 2.47 20.67 -14.46
C PRO A 160 2.66 19.29 -13.81
N ILE A 161 1.62 18.45 -13.77
CA ILE A 161 1.66 17.16 -13.05
C ILE A 161 2.70 16.24 -13.69
N ARG A 162 3.60 15.71 -12.87
CA ARG A 162 4.64 14.73 -13.23
C ARG A 162 4.48 13.43 -12.46
N VAL A 163 3.98 13.52 -11.23
CA VAL A 163 3.76 12.37 -10.33
C VAL A 163 2.34 12.41 -9.80
N LEU A 164 1.61 11.32 -9.97
CA LEU A 164 0.32 11.08 -9.33
C LEU A 164 0.52 10.05 -8.22
N VAL A 165 0.26 10.42 -6.96
CA VAL A 165 0.22 9.49 -5.84
C VAL A 165 -1.23 9.20 -5.52
N ALA A 166 -1.64 7.94 -5.66
CA ALA A 166 -3.05 7.56 -5.58
C ALA A 166 -3.30 6.43 -4.57
N SER A 167 -4.46 6.48 -3.91
CA SER A 167 -4.99 5.36 -3.14
C SER A 167 -5.90 4.47 -4.01
N ASP A 168 -6.10 3.21 -3.59
CA ASP A 168 -6.87 2.23 -4.36
C ASP A 168 -8.31 2.67 -4.65
N VAL A 169 -8.98 3.22 -3.65
CA VAL A 169 -10.39 3.65 -3.75
C VAL A 169 -10.60 4.71 -4.83
N ALA A 170 -9.63 5.62 -5.01
CA ALA A 170 -9.72 6.66 -6.03
C ALA A 170 -9.33 6.19 -7.43
N SER A 171 -8.79 4.97 -7.56
CA SER A 171 -8.26 4.48 -8.82
C SER A 171 -9.28 3.72 -9.67
N GLU A 172 -10.48 3.46 -9.17
CA GLU A 172 -11.48 2.68 -9.91
C GLU A 172 -11.98 3.44 -11.16
N GLY A 173 -12.03 2.74 -12.29
CA GLY A 173 -12.59 3.26 -13.55
C GLY A 173 -11.73 4.28 -14.32
N ILE A 174 -10.62 4.78 -13.79
CA ILE A 174 -9.82 5.83 -14.42
C ILE A 174 -8.78 5.31 -15.41
N ASN A 175 -8.40 6.17 -16.36
CA ASN A 175 -7.40 5.90 -17.39
C ASN A 175 -6.18 6.79 -17.21
N LEU A 176 -5.02 6.20 -16.93
CA LEU A 176 -3.78 6.93 -16.67
C LEU A 176 -2.70 6.69 -17.73
N HIS A 177 -2.98 5.89 -18.76
CA HIS A 177 -2.01 5.39 -19.73
C HIS A 177 -1.57 6.39 -20.82
N TYR A 178 -2.26 7.52 -20.97
CA TYR A 178 -1.99 8.45 -22.10
C TYR A 178 -0.60 9.08 -22.05
N LEU A 179 -0.17 9.55 -20.86
CA LEU A 179 1.14 10.20 -20.67
C LEU A 179 1.98 9.48 -19.59
N SER A 180 1.54 8.29 -19.19
CA SER A 180 2.26 7.46 -18.23
C SER A 180 2.33 6.02 -18.69
N HIS A 181 3.52 5.46 -18.68
CA HIS A 181 3.78 4.03 -18.82
C HIS A 181 4.48 3.46 -17.59
N ARG A 182 4.71 4.31 -16.56
CA ARG A 182 5.42 3.97 -15.33
C ARG A 182 4.46 3.91 -14.15
N LEU A 183 4.47 2.78 -13.47
CA LEU A 183 3.68 2.55 -12.28
C LEU A 183 4.55 1.96 -11.18
N ILE A 184 4.44 2.50 -9.98
CA ILE A 184 5.14 2.02 -8.80
C ILE A 184 4.12 1.62 -7.74
N HIS A 185 4.13 0.36 -7.34
CA HIS A 185 3.46 -0.09 -6.13
C HIS A 185 4.36 0.25 -4.94
N PHE A 186 4.00 1.29 -4.19
CA PHE A 186 4.75 1.65 -2.99
C PHE A 186 4.56 0.60 -1.89
N ASP A 187 3.35 0.07 -1.76
CA ASP A 187 3.01 -1.10 -0.96
C ASP A 187 2.29 -2.15 -1.82
N ILE A 188 2.41 -3.40 -1.41
CA ILE A 188 1.80 -4.54 -2.13
C ILE A 188 0.37 -4.71 -1.62
N PRO A 189 -0.65 -4.66 -2.49
CA PRO A 189 -2.02 -4.95 -2.08
C PRO A 189 -2.16 -6.43 -1.70
N TRP A 190 -3.04 -6.72 -0.75
CA TRP A 190 -3.30 -8.10 -0.28
C TRP A 190 -4.39 -8.81 -1.09
N SER A 191 -4.87 -8.19 -2.14
CA SER A 191 -5.88 -8.69 -3.07
C SER A 191 -5.32 -8.75 -4.49
N LEU A 192 -5.49 -9.89 -5.17
CA LEU A 192 -5.13 -10.04 -6.58
C LEU A 192 -5.96 -9.11 -7.46
N MET A 193 -7.23 -8.91 -7.11
CA MET A 193 -8.10 -8.00 -7.84
C MET A 193 -7.58 -6.56 -7.80
N VAL A 194 -7.21 -6.05 -6.62
CA VAL A 194 -6.62 -4.71 -6.48
C VAL A 194 -5.28 -4.62 -7.22
N PHE A 195 -4.46 -5.67 -7.13
CA PHE A 195 -3.18 -5.75 -7.85
C PHE A 195 -3.36 -5.60 -9.37
N GLN A 196 -4.29 -6.35 -9.94
CA GLN A 196 -4.60 -6.29 -11.38
C GLN A 196 -5.29 -4.99 -11.76
N GLN A 197 -6.18 -4.45 -10.92
CA GLN A 197 -6.80 -3.14 -11.14
C GLN A 197 -5.75 -2.03 -11.21
N ARG A 198 -4.76 -1.98 -10.30
CA ARG A 198 -3.67 -1.01 -10.35
C ARG A 198 -2.88 -1.13 -11.66
N ASN A 199 -2.47 -2.33 -12.04
CA ASN A 199 -1.71 -2.58 -13.27
C ASN A 199 -2.48 -2.14 -14.52
N GLY A 200 -3.76 -2.47 -14.60
CA GLY A 200 -4.64 -2.11 -15.69
C GLY A 200 -4.90 -0.60 -15.86
N ARG A 201 -4.37 0.26 -14.96
CA ARG A 201 -4.44 1.73 -15.15
C ARG A 201 -3.47 2.25 -16.19
N ILE A 202 -2.36 1.55 -16.40
CA ILE A 202 -1.35 1.88 -17.42
C ILE A 202 -1.15 0.78 -18.47
N ASP A 203 -1.31 -0.48 -18.08
CA ASP A 203 -1.25 -1.63 -19.00
C ASP A 203 -2.63 -1.89 -19.61
N ARG A 204 -2.89 -1.22 -20.74
CA ARG A 204 -4.23 -1.16 -21.31
C ARG A 204 -4.18 -0.88 -22.80
N TYR A 205 -5.27 -1.24 -23.50
CA TYR A 205 -5.44 -0.91 -24.92
C TYR A 205 -5.26 0.58 -25.18
N GLY A 206 -4.42 0.93 -26.14
CA GLY A 206 -4.04 2.31 -26.48
C GLY A 206 -2.73 2.77 -25.83
N GLN A 207 -2.11 1.98 -24.96
CA GLN A 207 -0.76 2.26 -24.48
C GLN A 207 0.26 2.09 -25.60
N THR A 208 1.06 3.13 -25.82
CA THR A 208 2.06 3.18 -26.93
C THR A 208 3.48 2.83 -26.47
N LYS A 209 3.75 2.92 -25.17
CA LYS A 209 5.04 2.57 -24.58
C LYS A 209 4.90 1.28 -23.76
N LYS A 210 5.95 0.47 -23.69
CA LYS A 210 5.93 -0.73 -22.84
C LYS A 210 5.72 -0.33 -21.38
N PRO A 211 4.72 -0.86 -20.67
CA PRO A 211 4.51 -0.59 -19.25
C PRO A 211 5.74 -0.98 -18.43
N ASP A 212 6.20 -0.07 -17.57
CA ASP A 212 7.25 -0.30 -16.56
C ASP A 212 6.61 -0.28 -15.18
N ILE A 213 6.32 -1.47 -14.65
CA ILE A 213 5.65 -1.66 -13.36
C ILE A 213 6.68 -2.12 -12.34
N ARG A 214 6.82 -1.37 -11.25
CA ARG A 214 7.78 -1.64 -10.18
C ARG A 214 7.08 -1.87 -8.85
N TYR A 215 7.65 -2.75 -8.06
CA TYR A 215 7.16 -3.13 -6.74
C TYR A 215 8.22 -2.84 -5.69
N LEU A 216 7.89 -2.04 -4.67
CA LEU A 216 8.78 -1.78 -3.56
C LEU A 216 8.43 -2.72 -2.41
N MET A 217 9.21 -3.77 -2.25
CA MET A 217 8.98 -4.79 -1.23
C MET A 217 9.84 -4.54 0.00
N ILE A 218 9.27 -4.79 1.19
CA ILE A 218 10.01 -4.85 2.45
C ILE A 218 10.30 -6.32 2.76
N GLU A 219 11.57 -6.58 3.04
CA GLU A 219 12.03 -7.83 3.59
C GLU A 219 12.44 -7.62 5.05
N SER A 220 11.84 -8.40 5.96
CA SER A 220 12.20 -8.39 7.38
C SER A 220 13.27 -9.43 7.66
N LYS A 221 14.20 -9.09 8.57
CA LYS A 221 15.17 -10.07 9.13
C LYS A 221 14.54 -10.98 10.19
N ASN A 222 13.28 -10.76 10.54
CA ASN A 222 12.53 -11.58 11.49
C ASN A 222 11.72 -12.64 10.74
N ASP A 223 12.07 -13.90 10.87
CA ASP A 223 11.44 -15.03 10.18
C ASP A 223 9.93 -15.18 10.44
N ARG A 224 9.42 -14.60 11.54
CA ARG A 224 7.99 -14.58 11.86
C ARG A 224 7.22 -13.50 11.08
N ILE A 225 7.93 -12.58 10.45
CA ILE A 225 7.34 -11.51 9.60
C ILE A 225 7.66 -11.87 8.15
N LYS A 226 6.72 -12.52 7.48
CA LYS A 226 6.92 -12.97 6.09
C LYS A 226 6.92 -11.81 5.07
N GLY A 227 6.23 -10.72 5.40
CA GLY A 227 6.28 -9.46 4.67
C GLY A 227 5.73 -9.50 3.23
N ASP A 228 6.08 -8.47 2.48
CA ASP A 228 5.62 -8.26 1.11
C ASP A 228 6.05 -9.39 0.15
N VAL A 229 7.19 -10.03 0.41
CA VAL A 229 7.67 -11.17 -0.41
C VAL A 229 6.65 -12.29 -0.40
N ARG A 230 6.15 -12.63 0.80
CA ARG A 230 5.15 -13.69 0.94
C ARG A 230 3.81 -13.32 0.28
N ILE A 231 3.39 -12.07 0.42
CA ILE A 231 2.18 -11.59 -0.23
C ILE A 231 2.32 -11.71 -1.75
N MET A 232 3.46 -11.30 -2.29
CA MET A 232 3.73 -11.40 -3.73
C MET A 232 3.73 -12.84 -4.22
N GLU A 233 4.34 -13.79 -3.49
CA GLU A 233 4.29 -15.22 -3.80
C GLU A 233 2.84 -15.72 -3.90
N ILE A 234 1.99 -15.36 -2.92
CA ILE A 234 0.57 -15.73 -2.92
C ILE A 234 -0.15 -15.13 -4.13
N LEU A 235 0.06 -13.85 -4.44
CA LEU A 235 -0.58 -13.19 -5.57
C LEU A 235 -0.18 -13.82 -6.91
N VAL A 236 1.10 -14.11 -7.10
CA VAL A 236 1.60 -14.78 -8.33
C VAL A 236 0.99 -16.18 -8.47
N THR A 237 0.99 -16.97 -7.38
CA THR A 237 0.37 -18.31 -7.41
C THR A 237 -1.11 -18.26 -7.74
N LYS A 238 -1.85 -17.32 -7.16
CA LYS A 238 -3.28 -17.12 -7.48
C LYS A 238 -3.49 -16.72 -8.94
N GLU A 239 -2.65 -15.82 -9.46
CA GLU A 239 -2.73 -15.41 -10.86
C GLU A 239 -2.49 -16.60 -11.81
N GLU A 240 -1.46 -17.42 -11.55
CA GLU A 240 -1.19 -18.63 -12.33
C GLU A 240 -2.34 -19.64 -12.27
N GLN A 241 -2.93 -19.86 -11.09
CA GLN A 241 -4.08 -20.73 -10.92
C GLN A 241 -5.31 -20.20 -11.66
N ALA A 242 -5.55 -18.90 -11.64
CA ALA A 242 -6.62 -18.25 -12.37
C ALA A 242 -6.47 -18.47 -13.89
N TYR A 243 -5.28 -18.28 -14.43
CA TYR A 243 -4.99 -18.57 -15.84
C TYR A 243 -5.20 -20.04 -16.21
N LYS A 244 -4.74 -20.98 -15.37
CA LYS A 244 -4.89 -22.42 -15.63
C LYS A 244 -6.35 -22.90 -15.59
N ASN A 245 -7.15 -22.35 -14.65
CA ASN A 245 -8.50 -22.85 -14.39
C ASN A 245 -9.58 -22.16 -15.23
N ILE A 246 -9.41 -20.91 -15.59
CA ILE A 246 -10.46 -20.06 -16.17
C ILE A 246 -10.02 -19.44 -17.51
N GLY A 247 -8.72 -19.46 -17.81
CA GLY A 247 -8.17 -18.86 -19.04
C GLY A 247 -8.09 -17.34 -19.02
N ASP A 248 -8.80 -16.66 -18.11
CA ASP A 248 -8.77 -15.21 -17.93
C ASP A 248 -9.02 -14.84 -16.46
N PRO A 249 -8.03 -14.29 -15.76
CA PRO A 249 -8.17 -13.81 -14.38
C PRO A 249 -9.28 -12.77 -14.19
N ALA A 250 -9.62 -12.00 -15.23
CA ALA A 250 -10.70 -11.03 -15.19
C ALA A 250 -12.07 -11.66 -14.92
N LEU A 251 -12.28 -12.93 -15.26
CA LEU A 251 -13.51 -13.65 -14.95
C LEU A 251 -13.68 -13.98 -13.46
N LEU A 252 -12.58 -13.99 -12.69
CA LEU A 252 -12.62 -14.12 -11.22
C LEU A 252 -13.06 -12.83 -10.54
N MET A 253 -12.79 -11.66 -11.14
CA MET A 253 -13.09 -10.35 -10.56
C MET A 253 -14.58 -10.11 -10.29
N GLY A 254 -15.49 -10.84 -10.95
CA GLY A 254 -16.94 -10.71 -10.72
C GLY A 254 -17.50 -11.58 -9.58
N LYS A 255 -16.69 -12.43 -8.93
CA LYS A 255 -17.15 -13.44 -7.97
C LYS A 255 -16.61 -13.27 -6.55
N PHE A 256 -15.60 -12.43 -6.33
CA PHE A 256 -14.95 -12.29 -5.02
C PHE A 256 -15.07 -10.85 -4.50
N ASN A 257 -15.34 -10.76 -3.20
CA ASN A 257 -15.29 -9.52 -2.45
C ASN A 257 -13.83 -9.25 -2.05
N ILE A 258 -13.32 -8.05 -2.30
CA ILE A 258 -11.94 -7.64 -1.95
C ILE A 258 -11.66 -7.91 -0.46
N GLU A 259 -12.61 -7.59 0.42
CA GLU A 259 -12.46 -7.81 1.87
C GLU A 259 -12.32 -9.28 2.23
N GLU A 260 -13.06 -10.17 1.56
CA GLU A 260 -12.95 -11.62 1.75
C GLU A 260 -11.60 -12.13 1.25
N GLU A 261 -11.14 -11.66 0.10
CA GLU A 261 -9.86 -12.04 -0.46
C GLU A 261 -8.68 -11.61 0.44
N GLU A 262 -8.75 -10.39 0.96
CA GLU A 262 -7.75 -9.89 1.92
C GLU A 262 -7.73 -10.69 3.23
N GLN A 263 -8.91 -11.06 3.75
CA GLN A 263 -9.01 -11.89 4.95
C GLN A 263 -8.43 -13.30 4.73
N ILE A 264 -8.69 -13.90 3.58
CA ILE A 264 -8.13 -15.20 3.20
C ILE A 264 -6.61 -15.09 3.08
N THR A 265 -6.10 -14.06 2.40
CA THR A 265 -4.65 -13.82 2.28
C THR A 265 -3.99 -13.62 3.66
N ALA A 266 -4.61 -12.82 4.52
CA ALA A 266 -4.17 -12.61 5.90
C ALA A 266 -4.14 -13.91 6.71
N ALA A 267 -5.19 -14.73 6.64
CA ALA A 267 -5.27 -16.01 7.35
C ALA A 267 -4.21 -17.01 6.86
N ALA A 268 -3.87 -17.00 5.58
CA ALA A 268 -2.82 -17.84 5.04
C ALA A 268 -1.43 -17.43 5.53
N ILE A 269 -1.18 -16.12 5.60
CA ILE A 269 0.08 -15.58 6.13
C ILE A 269 0.21 -15.94 7.62
N GLU A 270 -0.86 -15.77 8.41
CA GLU A 270 -0.87 -16.05 9.84
C GLU A 270 -0.65 -17.54 10.13
N ARG A 271 -1.26 -18.44 9.33
CA ARG A 271 -1.13 -19.90 9.48
C ARG A 271 0.16 -20.44 8.87
N GLY A 272 0.94 -19.63 8.16
CA GLY A 272 2.16 -20.05 7.47
C GLY A 272 1.90 -21.08 6.37
N LEU A 273 0.71 -21.09 5.77
CA LEU A 273 0.35 -22.01 4.68
C LEU A 273 1.28 -21.82 3.48
N SER A 274 1.60 -22.89 2.76
CA SER A 274 2.36 -22.77 1.52
C SER A 274 1.51 -22.13 0.42
N PRO A 275 2.09 -21.50 -0.63
CA PRO A 275 1.30 -20.98 -1.75
C PRO A 275 0.46 -22.05 -2.43
N ASP A 276 0.90 -23.30 -2.40
CA ASP A 276 0.22 -24.44 -3.03
C ASP A 276 -0.94 -24.98 -2.19
N ASP A 277 -1.03 -24.62 -0.91
CA ASP A 277 -2.11 -25.03 0.01
C ASP A 277 -3.30 -24.04 -0.02
N PHE A 278 -3.30 -23.12 -0.98
CA PHE A 278 -4.23 -22.01 -1.15
C PHE A 278 -5.27 -22.30 -2.28
#